data_18a3335b8a911176dbc4a79bceb01ad2
#
_entry.id   18a3335b8a911176dbc4a79bceb01ad2
#
_cell.length_a   1.000
_cell.length_b   1.000
_cell.length_c   1.000
_cell.angle_alpha   90.00
_cell.angle_beta   90.00
_cell.angle_gamma   90.00
#
_symmetry.space_group_name_H-M   'P 1'
#
loop_
_entity.id
_entity.type
_entity.pdbx_description
1 polymer ?
#
loop_
_entity_poly.entity_id
_entity_poly.type
_entity_poly.pdbx_seq_one_letter_code
_entity_poly.pdbx_strand_id
1 'polypeptide(L)' 'MKPIMITLLYLTTFGDLKLDTFEINESCSSWFHHNVKVYERKQRKMFSNLYYHTYDGKQVVGYICGCNEPQ' A
#
# COMPACT_ATOMS: atom_id res chain seq x y z
N MET A 1 7.01 -8.24 -22.65
CA MET A 1 7.20 -7.36 -21.47
C MET A 1 6.85 -8.16 -20.22
N LYS A 2 7.73 -8.15 -19.24
CA LYS A 2 7.53 -8.92 -18.01
C LYS A 2 6.60 -8.18 -17.08
N PRO A 3 5.60 -8.84 -16.49
CA PRO A 3 4.70 -8.17 -15.56
C PRO A 3 5.41 -7.80 -14.26
N ILE A 4 5.02 -6.67 -13.72
CA ILE A 4 5.45 -6.24 -12.40
C ILE A 4 4.35 -6.60 -11.43
N MET A 5 4.71 -7.22 -10.32
CA MET A 5 3.76 -7.60 -9.29
C MET A 5 3.97 -6.71 -8.07
N ILE A 6 2.89 -6.16 -7.57
CA ILE A 6 2.93 -5.40 -6.32
C ILE A 6 2.07 -6.13 -5.29
N THR A 7 2.62 -6.32 -4.10
CA THR A 7 1.91 -6.92 -2.98
C THR A 7 1.65 -5.83 -1.95
N LEU A 8 0.38 -5.54 -1.70
CA LEU A 8 0.00 -4.58 -0.68
C LEU A 8 -0.20 -5.27 0.66
N LEU A 9 0.29 -4.65 1.70
CA LEU A 9 0.11 -5.14 3.06
C LEU A 9 -0.96 -4.29 3.74
N TYR A 10 -2.04 -4.94 4.13
CA TYR A 10 -3.18 -4.29 4.78
C TYR A 10 -3.22 -4.62 6.26
N LEU A 11 -3.63 -3.63 7.05
CA LEU A 11 -3.94 -3.85 8.44
C LEU A 11 -5.45 -3.88 8.60
N THR A 12 -5.96 -4.99 9.14
CA THR A 12 -7.40 -5.13 9.36
C THR A 12 -7.82 -4.41 10.63
N THR A 13 -9.14 -4.27 10.80
CA THR A 13 -9.71 -3.66 12.00
C THR A 13 -9.33 -4.42 13.27
N PHE A 14 -9.08 -5.71 13.15
CA PHE A 14 -8.70 -6.56 14.28
C PHE A 14 -7.19 -6.64 14.49
N GLY A 15 -6.40 -5.89 13.71
CA GLY A 15 -4.95 -5.88 13.87
C GLY A 15 -4.22 -6.95 13.10
N ASP A 16 -4.89 -7.69 12.23
CA ASP A 16 -4.26 -8.73 11.41
C ASP A 16 -3.70 -8.12 10.13
N LEU A 17 -2.60 -8.70 9.64
CA LEU A 17 -2.03 -8.32 8.36
C LEU A 17 -2.56 -9.21 7.26
N LYS A 18 -2.96 -8.60 6.15
CA LYS A 18 -3.38 -9.32 4.95
C LYS A 18 -2.57 -8.85 3.76
N LEU A 19 -2.35 -9.76 2.82
CA LEU A 19 -1.57 -9.49 1.62
C LEU A 19 -2.45 -9.65 0.40
N ASP A 20 -2.38 -8.68 -0.51
CA ASP A 20 -3.02 -8.78 -1.82
C ASP A 20 -1.98 -8.47 -2.89
N THR A 21 -1.90 -9.35 -3.89
CA THR A 21 -0.93 -9.19 -4.98
C THR A 21 -1.66 -8.83 -6.27
N PHE A 22 -1.15 -7.81 -6.94
CA PHE A 22 -1.72 -7.33 -8.21
C PHE A 22 -0.65 -7.32 -9.28
N GLU A 23 -1.07 -7.61 -10.51
CA GLU A 23 -0.23 -7.42 -11.69
C GLU A 23 -0.43 -6.02 -12.22
N ILE A 24 0.66 -5.28 -12.41
CA ILE A 24 0.60 -3.87 -12.82
C ILE A 24 1.49 -3.64 -14.03
N ASN A 25 1.22 -2.55 -14.77
CA ASN A 25 1.93 -2.21 -15.99
C ASN A 25 2.86 -1.01 -15.81
N GLU A 26 3.08 -0.58 -14.58
CA GLU A 26 3.96 0.53 -14.28
C GLU A 26 4.81 0.18 -13.07
N SER A 27 5.77 1.04 -12.71
CA SER A 27 6.59 0.78 -11.54
C SER A 27 5.73 0.73 -10.28
N CYS A 28 6.17 -0.05 -9.29
CA CYS A 28 5.42 -0.18 -8.05
C CYS A 28 5.21 1.15 -7.35
N SER A 29 6.24 1.99 -7.30
CA SER A 29 6.12 3.29 -6.64
C SER A 29 5.14 4.20 -7.39
N SER A 30 5.14 4.16 -8.70
CA SER A 30 4.21 4.96 -9.49
C SER A 30 2.77 4.48 -9.29
N TRP A 31 2.55 3.17 -9.36
CA TRP A 31 1.23 2.60 -9.15
C TRP A 31 0.72 2.90 -7.75
N PHE A 32 1.59 2.74 -6.76
CA PHE A 32 1.25 3.00 -5.36
C PHE A 32 0.84 4.46 -5.18
N HIS A 33 1.61 5.37 -5.76
CA HIS A 33 1.33 6.80 -5.67
C HIS A 33 -0.01 7.17 -6.32
N HIS A 34 -0.35 6.54 -7.45
CA HIS A 34 -1.57 6.84 -8.19
C HIS A 34 -2.82 6.22 -7.57
N ASN A 35 -2.70 5.07 -6.94
CA ASN A 35 -3.86 4.29 -6.50
C ASN A 35 -4.06 4.30 -5.00
N VAL A 36 -3.00 4.42 -4.24
CA VAL A 36 -3.07 4.42 -2.78
C VAL A 36 -3.12 5.86 -2.29
N LYS A 37 -4.14 6.19 -1.53
CA LYS A 37 -4.34 7.55 -1.03
C LYS A 37 -3.73 7.72 0.35
N VAL A 38 -3.23 8.93 0.61
CA VAL A 38 -2.66 9.27 1.91
C VAL A 38 -3.64 10.18 2.63
N TYR A 39 -4.00 9.79 3.84
CA TYR A 39 -4.84 10.61 4.70
C TYR A 39 -4.06 11.09 5.90
N GLU A 40 -4.30 12.33 6.28
CA GLU A 40 -3.73 12.92 7.47
C GLU A 40 -4.78 12.93 8.58
N ARG A 41 -4.44 12.39 9.73
CA ARG A 41 -5.31 12.42 10.89
C ARG A 41 -4.68 13.30 11.95
N LYS A 42 -5.36 14.39 12.29
CA LYS A 42 -4.91 15.28 13.36
C LYS A 42 -5.24 14.67 14.71
N GLN A 43 -4.24 14.61 15.58
CA GLN A 43 -4.45 14.12 16.95
C GLN A 43 -4.42 15.30 17.92
N ARG A 44 -5.47 15.41 18.73
CA ARG A 44 -5.61 16.54 19.63
C ARG A 44 -4.60 16.54 20.77
N LYS A 45 -4.09 15.37 21.15
CA LYS A 45 -3.19 15.23 22.31
C LYS A 45 -1.72 15.18 21.94
N MET A 46 -1.41 15.20 20.67
CA MET A 46 -0.03 15.18 20.18
C MET A 46 0.16 16.30 19.16
N PHE A 47 1.36 16.88 19.19
CA PHE A 47 1.68 17.94 18.22
C PHE A 47 2.05 17.40 16.84
N SER A 48 1.97 16.09 16.65
CA SER A 48 2.27 15.45 15.37
C SER A 48 1.00 14.94 14.72
N ASN A 49 0.96 15.04 13.39
CA ASN A 49 -0.11 14.49 12.59
C ASN A 49 0.20 13.05 12.23
N LEU A 50 -0.81 12.20 12.27
CA LEU A 50 -0.67 10.82 11.85
C LEU A 50 -1.08 10.68 10.41
N TYR A 51 -0.18 10.11 9.59
CA TYR A 51 -0.46 9.84 8.19
C TYR A 51 -0.69 8.36 7.98
N TYR A 52 -1.67 8.02 7.17
CA TYR A 52 -1.90 6.63 6.82
C TYR A 52 -2.34 6.51 5.38
N HIS A 53 -2.03 5.37 4.79
CA HIS A 53 -2.36 5.07 3.39
C HIS A 53 -3.58 4.18 3.34
N THR A 54 -4.44 4.40 2.35
CA THR A 54 -5.62 3.56 2.14
C THR A 54 -5.75 3.15 0.69
N TYR A 55 -6.25 1.96 0.47
CA TYR A 55 -6.60 1.45 -0.84
C TYR A 55 -7.88 0.65 -0.71
N ASP A 56 -8.90 1.04 -1.50
CA ASP A 56 -10.21 0.38 -1.50
C ASP A 56 -10.80 0.31 -0.08
N GLY A 57 -10.66 1.41 0.67
CA GLY A 57 -11.18 1.50 2.03
C GLY A 57 -10.40 0.74 3.09
N LYS A 58 -9.28 0.13 2.72
CA LYS A 58 -8.43 -0.63 3.64
C LYS A 58 -7.16 0.11 3.95
N GLN A 59 -6.68 0.01 5.18
CA GLN A 59 -5.45 0.66 5.58
C GLN A 59 -4.25 -0.12 5.06
N VAL A 60 -3.41 0.54 4.27
CA VAL A 60 -2.19 -0.05 3.72
C VAL A 60 -1.02 0.36 4.60
N VAL A 61 -0.26 -0.61 5.09
CA VAL A 61 0.91 -0.34 5.94
C VAL A 61 2.23 -0.46 5.17
N GLY A 62 2.20 -0.99 3.95
CA GLY A 62 3.38 -1.09 3.12
C GLY A 62 3.10 -1.83 1.84
N TYR A 63 4.14 -1.99 1.03
CA TYR A 63 4.04 -2.81 -0.18
C TYR A 63 5.38 -3.46 -0.49
N ILE A 64 5.30 -4.59 -1.19
CA ILE A 64 6.46 -5.31 -1.67
C ILE A 64 6.39 -5.32 -3.19
N CYS A 65 7.48 -4.93 -3.84
CA CYS A 65 7.56 -4.90 -5.28
C CYS A 65 8.35 -6.11 -5.77
N GLY A 66 7.78 -6.84 -6.73
CA GLY A 66 8.46 -7.96 -7.34
C GLY A 66 8.24 -8.00 -8.82
N CYS A 67 9.23 -8.49 -9.56
CA CYS A 67 9.10 -8.77 -10.96
C CYS A 67 8.99 -10.27 -11.15
N ASN A 68 8.06 -10.70 -11.99
CA ASN A 68 7.93 -12.11 -12.31
C ASN A 68 8.96 -12.48 -13.37
N GLU A 69 10.23 -12.51 -12.96
CA GLU A 69 11.32 -12.86 -13.84
C GLU A 69 11.77 -14.29 -13.59
N PRO A 70 11.89 -15.09 -14.65
CA PRO A 70 12.55 -16.37 -14.50
C PRO A 70 14.03 -16.15 -14.23
N GLN A 71 14.51 -16.77 -13.18
CA GLN A 71 15.91 -16.70 -12.83
C GLN A 71 16.64 -17.91 -13.34
#